data_4c59ece8083e76df9d21154e97da6bc8
#
_entry.id   4c59ece8083e76df9d21154e97da6bc8
#
_cell.length_a   1.000
_cell.length_b   1.000
_cell.length_c   1.000
_cell.angle_alpha   90.00
_cell.angle_beta   90.00
_cell.angle_gamma   90.00
#
_symmetry.space_group_name_H-M   'P 1'
#
loop_
_entity.id
_entity.type
_entity.pdbx_description
1 polymer ?
#
loop_
_entity_poly.entity_id
_entity_poly.type
_entity_poly.pdbx_seq_one_letter_code
_entity_poly.pdbx_strand_id
1 'polypeptide(L)'
;MGVANKKSIAWGCAEAMLKQGAEIIYTYQNERMKKSLVKLVGEEAFTVECDVSSDESIEKAMNAIGEYAGEIHGLVHAVAYANKEELSGNVSDISRDGYQLAQDISSYSLIAVSKYAQPFLAPNSGI
;
A
#
# COMPACT_ATOMS: atom_id res chain seq x y z
N MET A 1 -2.56 -0.38 -2.62
CA MET A 1 -1.32 0.13 -1.98
C MET A 1 -0.10 -0.43 -2.72
N GLY A 2 1.03 0.32 -2.78
CA GLY A 2 2.27 -0.17 -3.40
C GLY A 2 2.50 0.23 -4.87
N VAL A 3 1.73 1.14 -5.44
CA VAL A 3 2.00 1.66 -6.79
C VAL A 3 3.20 2.61 -6.74
N ALA A 4 4.35 2.11 -7.15
CA ALA A 4 5.59 2.88 -7.21
C ALA A 4 5.92 3.39 -8.62
N ASN A 5 5.59 2.61 -9.66
CA ASN A 5 5.82 2.92 -11.07
C ASN A 5 5.03 1.94 -11.96
N LYS A 6 5.13 2.12 -13.29
CA LYS A 6 4.43 1.26 -14.28
C LYS A 6 4.82 -0.23 -14.26
N LYS A 7 5.90 -0.60 -13.57
CA LYS A 7 6.37 -1.99 -13.46
C LYS A 7 5.95 -2.65 -12.14
N SER A 8 5.33 -1.89 -11.23
CA SER A 8 4.87 -2.46 -9.96
C SER A 8 3.66 -3.37 -10.16
N ILE A 9 3.59 -4.45 -9.41
CA ILE A 9 2.44 -5.39 -9.41
C ILE A 9 1.14 -4.62 -9.11
N ALA A 10 1.18 -3.73 -8.12
CA ALA A 10 0.03 -2.88 -7.77
C ALA A 10 -0.49 -2.04 -8.95
N TRP A 11 0.39 -1.58 -9.84
CA TRP A 11 -0.05 -0.86 -11.04
C TRP A 11 -0.78 -1.77 -12.02
N GLY A 12 -0.26 -2.98 -12.27
CA GLY A 12 -0.96 -3.97 -13.11
C GLY A 12 -2.36 -4.31 -12.58
N CYS A 13 -2.49 -4.47 -11.25
CA CYS A 13 -3.79 -4.67 -10.62
C CYS A 13 -4.71 -3.45 -10.83
N ALA A 14 -4.21 -2.24 -10.60
CA ALA A 14 -4.97 -1.01 -10.78
C ALA A 14 -5.45 -0.84 -12.23
N GLU A 15 -4.57 -1.05 -13.23
CA GLU A 15 -4.96 -0.99 -14.64
C GLU A 15 -6.05 -2.01 -15.01
N ALA A 16 -5.96 -3.22 -14.47
CA ALA A 16 -6.96 -4.25 -14.72
C ALA A 16 -8.32 -3.88 -14.14
N MET A 17 -8.34 -3.33 -12.92
CA MET A 17 -9.55 -2.90 -12.23
C MET A 17 -10.18 -1.66 -12.90
N LEU A 18 -9.37 -0.66 -13.29
CA LEU A 18 -9.83 0.52 -14.02
C LEU A 18 -10.53 0.15 -15.33
N LYS A 19 -9.99 -0.83 -16.07
CA LYS A 19 -10.61 -1.36 -17.31
C LYS A 19 -11.99 -1.99 -17.07
N GLN A 20 -12.26 -2.42 -15.84
CA GLN A 20 -13.56 -2.96 -15.42
C GLN A 20 -14.48 -1.89 -14.79
N GLY A 21 -14.06 -0.63 -14.81
CA GLY A 21 -14.85 0.48 -14.29
C GLY A 21 -14.72 0.73 -12.79
N ALA A 22 -13.73 0.14 -12.13
CA ALA A 22 -13.48 0.41 -10.72
C ALA A 22 -12.89 1.82 -10.52
N GLU A 23 -13.29 2.49 -9.46
CA GLU A 23 -12.62 3.68 -8.95
C GLU A 23 -11.47 3.24 -8.03
N ILE A 24 -10.29 3.82 -8.21
CA ILE A 24 -9.09 3.42 -7.49
C ILE A 24 -8.57 4.57 -6.62
N ILE A 25 -8.42 4.28 -5.34
CA ILE A 25 -7.72 5.14 -4.39
C ILE A 25 -6.28 4.63 -4.25
N TYR A 26 -5.33 5.55 -4.33
CA TYR A 26 -3.92 5.21 -4.25
C TYR A 26 -3.31 5.69 -2.94
N THR A 27 -2.42 4.89 -2.37
CA THR A 27 -1.62 5.32 -1.21
C THR A 27 -0.15 5.50 -1.59
N TYR A 28 0.50 6.43 -0.92
CA TYR A 28 1.93 6.71 -1.04
C TYR A 28 2.55 6.89 0.34
N GLN A 29 3.85 6.57 0.49
CA GLN A 29 4.53 6.64 1.78
C GLN A 29 4.97 8.06 2.16
N ASN A 30 5.39 8.87 1.16
CA ASN A 30 5.98 10.18 1.39
C ASN A 30 5.85 11.07 0.14
N GLU A 31 6.13 12.36 0.30
CA GLU A 31 6.01 13.37 -0.78
C GLU A 31 6.83 13.04 -2.05
N ARG A 32 7.98 12.39 -1.91
CA ARG A 32 8.77 11.96 -3.08
C ARG A 32 8.00 10.91 -3.88
N MET A 33 7.39 9.95 -3.21
CA MET A 33 6.58 8.91 -3.86
C MET A 33 5.28 9.46 -4.42
N LYS A 34 4.65 10.42 -3.72
CA LYS A 34 3.47 11.15 -4.22
C LYS A 34 3.71 11.76 -5.59
N LYS A 35 4.82 12.51 -5.75
CA LYS A 35 5.16 13.14 -7.03
C LYS A 35 5.29 12.14 -8.19
N SER A 36 5.82 10.95 -7.92
CA SER A 36 5.93 9.88 -8.92
C SER A 36 4.58 9.23 -9.20
N LEU A 37 3.78 9.03 -8.18
CA LEU A 37 2.42 8.46 -8.28
C LEU A 37 1.51 9.38 -9.08
N VAL A 38 1.44 10.66 -8.76
CA VAL A 38 0.57 11.63 -9.45
C VAL A 38 0.92 11.75 -10.94
N LYS A 39 2.21 11.70 -11.29
CA LYS A 39 2.63 11.66 -12.71
C LYS A 39 2.10 10.42 -13.46
N LEU A 40 1.83 9.34 -12.73
CA LEU A 40 1.37 8.08 -13.32
C LEU A 40 -0.17 8.01 -13.40
N VAL A 41 -0.85 8.43 -12.32
CA VAL A 41 -2.31 8.26 -12.17
C VAL A 41 -3.11 9.53 -12.55
N GLY A 42 -2.44 10.69 -12.65
CA GLY A 42 -3.06 11.99 -12.89
C GLY A 42 -3.37 12.74 -11.59
N GLU A 43 -3.56 14.06 -11.71
CA GLU A 43 -3.83 14.94 -10.56
C GLU A 43 -5.26 14.76 -10.00
N GLU A 44 -6.19 14.26 -10.80
CA GLU A 44 -7.59 14.00 -10.43
C GLU A 44 -7.75 12.74 -9.55
N ALA A 45 -6.74 11.85 -9.51
CA ALA A 45 -6.81 10.63 -8.73
C ALA A 45 -6.73 10.94 -7.23
N PHE A 46 -7.63 10.36 -6.43
CA PHE A 46 -7.56 10.49 -4.99
C PHE A 46 -6.37 9.70 -4.43
N THR A 47 -5.47 10.41 -3.77
CA THR A 47 -4.24 9.84 -3.22
C THR A 47 -4.09 10.18 -1.75
N VAL A 48 -3.67 9.22 -0.94
CA VAL A 48 -3.56 9.36 0.53
C VAL A 48 -2.17 8.95 0.99
N GLU A 49 -1.59 9.73 1.90
CA GLU A 49 -0.35 9.34 2.58
C GLU A 49 -0.60 8.20 3.54
N CYS A 50 0.22 7.16 3.45
CA CYS A 50 0.17 5.99 4.31
C CYS A 50 1.55 5.35 4.42
N ASP A 51 2.21 5.56 5.54
CA ASP A 51 3.40 4.80 5.92
C ASP A 51 2.98 3.57 6.70
N VAL A 52 3.16 2.41 6.11
CA VAL A 52 2.73 1.13 6.70
C VAL A 52 3.60 0.67 7.89
N SER A 53 4.67 1.38 8.20
CA SER A 53 5.48 1.16 9.41
C SER A 53 4.90 1.86 10.64
N SER A 54 3.81 2.62 10.50
CA SER A 54 3.15 3.39 11.56
C SER A 54 1.67 3.10 11.62
N ASP A 55 1.20 2.52 12.71
CA ASP A 55 -0.22 2.28 12.96
C ASP A 55 -1.04 3.57 12.89
N GLU A 56 -0.51 4.68 13.43
CA GLU A 56 -1.17 5.99 13.36
C GLU A 56 -1.33 6.48 11.93
N SER A 57 -0.30 6.30 11.09
CA SER A 57 -0.36 6.66 9.68
C SER A 57 -1.39 5.81 8.93
N ILE A 58 -1.45 4.51 9.21
CA ILE A 58 -2.42 3.59 8.62
C ILE A 58 -3.84 3.99 9.03
N GLU A 59 -4.09 4.22 10.32
CA GLU A 59 -5.41 4.62 10.84
C GLU A 59 -5.89 5.91 10.19
N LYS A 60 -5.04 6.93 10.15
CA LYS A 60 -5.34 8.21 9.51
C LYS A 60 -5.66 8.05 8.02
N ALA A 61 -4.89 7.23 7.31
CA ALA A 61 -5.11 6.96 5.90
C ALA A 61 -6.43 6.24 5.67
N MET A 62 -6.76 5.22 6.47
CA MET A 62 -8.02 4.48 6.32
C MET A 62 -9.24 5.34 6.65
N ASN A 63 -9.16 6.19 7.66
CA ASN A 63 -10.21 7.16 7.97
C ASN A 63 -10.45 8.13 6.79
N ALA A 64 -9.39 8.71 6.22
CA ALA A 64 -9.51 9.60 5.06
C ALA A 64 -10.09 8.88 3.83
N ILE A 65 -9.74 7.62 3.61
CA ILE A 65 -10.31 6.79 2.55
C ILE A 65 -11.80 6.52 2.81
N GLY A 66 -12.15 6.18 4.05
CA GLY A 66 -13.55 5.95 4.44
C GLY A 66 -14.42 7.20 4.32
N GLU A 67 -13.90 8.37 4.68
CA GLU A 67 -14.60 9.66 4.50
C GLU A 67 -14.84 9.97 3.01
N TYR A 68 -13.88 9.65 2.14
CA TYR A 68 -14.00 9.88 0.70
C TYR A 68 -14.93 8.88 0.01
N ALA A 69 -14.73 7.58 0.25
CA ALA A 69 -15.39 6.51 -0.51
C ALA A 69 -16.65 5.95 0.18
N GLY A 70 -16.79 6.12 1.50
CA GLY A 70 -17.83 5.45 2.30
C GLY A 70 -17.53 3.96 2.48
N GLU A 71 -17.49 3.19 1.40
CA GLU A 71 -17.21 1.75 1.42
C GLU A 71 -16.06 1.37 0.50
N ILE A 72 -15.28 0.35 0.91
CA ILE A 72 -14.16 -0.22 0.16
C ILE A 72 -14.56 -1.64 -0.28
N HIS A 73 -14.63 -1.89 -1.59
CA HIS A 73 -14.99 -3.18 -2.16
C HIS A 73 -13.79 -4.12 -2.37
N GLY A 74 -12.60 -3.58 -2.34
CA GLY A 74 -11.37 -4.36 -2.44
C GLY A 74 -10.15 -3.57 -1.99
N LEU A 75 -9.18 -4.26 -1.39
CA LEU A 75 -7.92 -3.70 -0.96
C LEU A 75 -6.78 -4.53 -1.54
N VAL A 76 -5.90 -3.89 -2.30
CA VAL A 76 -4.68 -4.54 -2.81
C VAL A 76 -3.49 -4.07 -1.98
N HIS A 77 -2.93 -4.99 -1.19
CA HIS A 77 -1.69 -4.78 -0.45
C HIS A 77 -0.52 -5.39 -1.24
N ALA A 78 0.22 -4.54 -1.96
CA ALA A 78 1.40 -4.92 -2.72
C ALA A 78 2.63 -4.11 -2.26
N VAL A 79 2.82 -4.07 -0.95
CA VAL A 79 3.90 -3.36 -0.28
C VAL A 79 4.95 -4.35 0.19
N ALA A 80 6.21 -4.06 -0.11
CA ALA A 80 7.35 -4.82 0.40
C ALA A 80 8.58 -3.91 0.51
N TYR A 81 9.40 -4.17 1.50
CA TYR A 81 10.67 -3.49 1.70
C TYR A 81 11.68 -4.42 2.38
N ALA A 82 12.93 -4.29 1.99
CA ALA A 82 14.08 -4.80 2.71
C ALA A 82 15.27 -3.87 2.50
N ASN A 83 16.19 -3.81 3.45
CA ASN A 83 17.44 -3.09 3.29
C ASN A 83 18.23 -3.67 2.11
N LYS A 84 18.80 -2.80 1.28
CA LYS A 84 19.51 -3.21 0.08
C LYS A 84 20.68 -4.15 0.38
N GLU A 85 21.34 -3.93 1.50
CA GLU A 85 22.46 -4.72 1.97
C GLU A 85 22.04 -6.16 2.29
N GLU A 86 20.81 -6.35 2.76
CA GLU A 86 20.23 -7.66 3.10
C GLU A 86 19.75 -8.46 1.87
N LEU A 87 19.69 -7.81 0.71
CA LEU A 87 19.27 -8.44 -0.56
C LEU A 87 20.46 -9.00 -1.36
N SER A 88 21.67 -8.92 -0.83
CA SER A 88 22.89 -9.41 -1.48
C SER A 88 23.68 -10.32 -0.53
N GLY A 89 24.37 -11.32 -1.07
CA GLY A 89 25.14 -12.28 -0.28
C GLY A 89 24.38 -13.56 0.04
N ASN A 90 24.77 -14.24 1.12
CA ASN A 90 24.12 -15.47 1.55
C ASN A 90 22.95 -15.18 2.50
N VAL A 91 21.96 -16.04 2.49
CA VAL A 91 20.81 -15.94 3.42
C VAL A 91 21.26 -15.98 4.89
N SER A 92 22.34 -16.70 5.18
CA SER A 92 22.94 -16.77 6.53
C SER A 92 23.53 -15.45 7.02
N ASP A 93 23.78 -14.49 6.14
CA ASP A 93 24.41 -13.21 6.45
C ASP A 93 23.37 -12.11 6.79
N ILE A 94 22.08 -12.43 6.63
CA ILE A 94 20.98 -11.51 6.95
C ILE A 94 20.98 -11.18 8.45
N SER A 95 20.99 -9.90 8.77
CA SER A 95 20.91 -9.45 10.15
C SER A 95 19.50 -9.66 10.74
N ARG A 96 19.44 -9.83 12.07
CA ARG A 96 18.15 -9.94 12.77
C ARG A 96 17.30 -8.69 12.57
N ASP A 97 17.88 -7.51 12.66
CA ASP A 97 17.18 -6.22 12.54
C ASP A 97 16.69 -6.02 11.10
N GLY A 98 17.51 -6.36 10.09
CA GLY A 98 17.11 -6.31 8.69
C GLY A 98 15.96 -7.26 8.37
N TYR A 99 16.01 -8.48 8.93
CA TYR A 99 14.91 -9.44 8.81
C TYR A 99 13.62 -8.94 9.49
N GLN A 100 13.73 -8.42 10.71
CA GLN A 100 12.57 -7.88 11.44
C GLN A 100 11.93 -6.73 10.68
N LEU A 101 12.72 -5.77 10.17
CA LEU A 101 12.23 -4.66 9.37
C LEU A 101 11.53 -5.14 8.09
N ALA A 102 12.11 -6.12 7.40
CA ALA A 102 11.50 -6.68 6.19
C ALA A 102 10.16 -7.36 6.49
N GLN A 103 10.05 -8.10 7.58
CA GLN A 103 8.81 -8.76 8.01
C GLN A 103 7.76 -7.75 8.48
N ASP A 104 8.16 -6.74 9.20
CA ASP A 104 7.27 -5.68 9.67
C ASP A 104 6.59 -4.98 8.48
N ILE A 105 7.37 -4.48 7.53
CA ILE A 105 6.84 -3.74 6.37
C ILE A 105 6.17 -4.66 5.35
N SER A 106 6.70 -5.86 5.10
CA SER A 106 6.21 -6.68 3.98
C SER A 106 5.13 -7.69 4.38
N SER A 107 5.00 -8.00 5.67
CA SER A 107 4.09 -9.02 6.18
C SER A 107 3.12 -8.46 7.23
N TYR A 108 3.64 -7.93 8.35
CA TYR A 108 2.80 -7.43 9.43
C TYR A 108 1.90 -6.26 8.99
N SER A 109 2.39 -5.41 8.12
CA SER A 109 1.62 -4.27 7.63
C SER A 109 0.30 -4.67 6.97
N LEU A 110 0.20 -5.86 6.38
CA LEU A 110 -1.08 -6.39 5.87
C LEU A 110 -2.10 -6.57 7.01
N ILE A 111 -1.65 -7.08 8.16
CA ILE A 111 -2.50 -7.26 9.34
C ILE A 111 -2.97 -5.90 9.86
N ALA A 112 -2.04 -4.96 10.03
CA ALA A 112 -2.33 -3.61 10.51
C ALA A 112 -3.30 -2.87 9.57
N VAL A 113 -3.02 -2.88 8.25
CA VAL A 113 -3.90 -2.27 7.25
C VAL A 113 -5.29 -2.90 7.26
N SER A 114 -5.38 -4.23 7.35
CA SER A 114 -6.67 -4.94 7.42
C SER A 114 -7.48 -4.53 8.64
N LYS A 115 -6.83 -4.40 9.81
CA LYS A 115 -7.46 -3.95 11.05
C LYS A 115 -8.12 -2.58 10.90
N TYR A 116 -7.39 -1.60 10.38
CA TYR A 116 -7.90 -0.24 10.24
C TYR A 116 -8.84 -0.05 9.04
N ALA A 117 -8.75 -0.91 8.02
CA ALA A 117 -9.68 -0.90 6.89
C ALA A 117 -11.04 -1.54 7.23
N GLN A 118 -11.09 -2.45 8.21
CA GLN A 118 -12.28 -3.24 8.55
C GLN A 118 -13.57 -2.43 8.69
N PRO A 119 -13.60 -1.24 9.33
CA PRO A 119 -14.83 -0.46 9.47
C PRO A 119 -15.43 0.02 8.13
N PHE A 120 -14.64 0.07 7.09
CA PHE A 120 -15.00 0.60 5.78
C PHE A 120 -15.14 -0.47 4.70
N LEU A 121 -14.86 -1.73 5.03
CA LEU A 121 -14.97 -2.83 4.06
C LEU A 121 -16.44 -3.17 3.80
N ALA A 122 -16.84 -3.13 2.53
CA ALA A 122 -18.17 -3.55 2.09
C ALA A 122 -18.38 -5.05 2.35
N PRO A 123 -19.63 -5.52 2.51
CA PRO A 123 -19.93 -6.96 2.53
C PRO A 123 -19.37 -7.65 1.28
N ASN A 124 -18.69 -8.79 1.46
CA ASN A 124 -18.02 -9.55 0.39
C ASN A 124 -16.85 -8.82 -0.29
N SER A 125 -16.26 -7.82 0.35
CA SER A 125 -15.00 -7.23 -0.10
C SER A 125 -13.85 -8.24 -0.03
N GLY A 126 -12.79 -8.00 -0.80
CA GLY A 126 -11.57 -8.82 -0.81
C GLY A 126 -10.33 -8.02 -0.39
N ILE A 127 -9.35 -8.70 0.19
CA ILE A 127 -8.01 -8.17 0.47
C ILE A 127 -6.99 -9.01 -0.26
#